data_bdda3ab85fbd8a1575ef7ce022484f72
#
_entry.id   bdda3ab85fbd8a1575ef7ce022484f72
#
_cell.length_a   1.000
_cell.length_b   1.000
_cell.length_c   1.000
_cell.angle_alpha   90.00
_cell.angle_beta   90.00
_cell.angle_gamma   90.00
#
_symmetry.space_group_name_H-M   'P 1'
#
loop_
_entity.id
_entity.type
_entity.pdbx_description
1 polymer ?
#
loop_
_entity_poly.entity_id
_entity_poly.type
_entity_poly.pdbx_seq_one_letter_code
_entity_poly.pdbx_strand_id
1 'polypeptide(L)'
;PDQARYLEATISTATGVVRVASIYLPNGNPPDTAKYPYKLRWMDRLSAHARELLVLEEPLVLAGDYNVIPEPRDAARPEAWVHDALFLPQTRSAFRSLVDLGLTDALRACSDESGLYTFWDYQAGAWQKNNGIRIDHLLLSPQAADRLETTVIHKAMRALEKPSDHVPVSVDLKL
;
A
#
# COMPACT_ATOMS: atom_id res chain seq x y z
N PRO A 1 -1.82 19.81 -2.51
CA PRO A 1 -2.73 19.57 -3.64
C PRO A 1 -4.18 19.66 -3.19
N ASP A 2 -5.06 20.08 -4.07
CA ASP A 2 -6.49 20.28 -3.77
C ASP A 2 -7.31 18.98 -3.75
N GLN A 3 -6.65 17.82 -3.69
CA GLN A 3 -7.30 16.50 -3.70
C GLN A 3 -7.23 15.85 -2.32
N ALA A 4 -8.39 15.45 -1.80
CA ALA A 4 -8.50 14.68 -0.56
C ALA A 4 -8.05 13.22 -0.80
N ARG A 5 -6.78 12.92 -0.50
CA ARG A 5 -6.14 11.60 -0.72
C ARG A 5 -5.51 11.02 0.54
N TYR A 6 -5.65 11.70 1.64
CA TYR A 6 -5.10 11.31 2.93
C TYR A 6 -6.06 11.70 4.04
N LEU A 7 -6.44 10.74 4.85
CA LEU A 7 -7.23 10.94 6.06
C LEU A 7 -6.54 10.22 7.21
N GLU A 8 -6.36 10.90 8.33
CA GLU A 8 -5.71 10.36 9.52
C GLU A 8 -6.62 10.51 10.73
N ALA A 9 -6.62 9.50 11.60
CA ALA A 9 -7.33 9.51 12.86
C ALA A 9 -6.50 8.83 13.95
N THR A 10 -6.61 9.35 15.17
CA THR A 10 -6.11 8.71 16.39
C THR A 10 -7.26 8.00 17.07
N ILE A 11 -7.09 6.69 17.31
CA ILE A 11 -8.10 5.82 17.90
C ILE A 11 -7.66 5.47 19.31
N SER A 12 -8.49 5.80 20.31
CA SER A 12 -8.25 5.40 21.70
C SER A 12 -8.57 3.91 21.89
N THR A 13 -7.68 3.21 22.58
CA THR A 13 -7.82 1.80 22.94
C THR A 13 -7.74 1.65 24.47
N ALA A 14 -7.96 0.46 24.99
CA ALA A 14 -7.83 0.20 26.42
C ALA A 14 -6.38 0.39 26.95
N THR A 15 -5.38 0.30 26.07
CA THR A 15 -3.96 0.32 26.44
C THR A 15 -3.18 1.52 25.88
N GLY A 16 -3.89 2.47 25.24
CA GLY A 16 -3.25 3.65 24.65
C GLY A 16 -3.97 4.14 23.41
N VAL A 17 -3.20 4.59 22.43
CA VAL A 17 -3.72 5.11 21.18
C VAL A 17 -3.08 4.37 19.99
N VAL A 18 -3.83 4.30 18.91
CA VAL A 18 -3.32 3.88 17.59
C VAL A 18 -3.66 4.95 16.58
N ARG A 19 -2.66 5.37 15.81
CA ARG A 19 -2.84 6.30 14.70
C ARG A 19 -3.00 5.51 13.41
N VAL A 20 -4.08 5.79 12.68
CA VAL A 20 -4.37 5.12 11.40
C VAL A 20 -4.58 6.17 10.33
N ALA A 21 -3.89 6.03 9.21
CA ALA A 21 -4.10 6.83 8.02
C ALA A 21 -4.66 5.98 6.88
N SER A 22 -5.63 6.54 6.16
CA SER A 22 -6.14 6.01 4.90
C SER A 22 -5.55 6.81 3.75
N ILE A 23 -4.93 6.10 2.80
CA ILE A 23 -4.13 6.67 1.71
C ILE A 23 -4.72 6.24 0.37
N TYR A 24 -4.87 7.20 -0.54
CA TYR A 24 -5.11 6.96 -1.95
C TYR A 24 -4.07 7.70 -2.78
N LEU A 25 -2.92 7.07 -2.99
CA LEU A 25 -1.77 7.65 -3.69
C LEU A 25 -2.09 7.83 -5.18
N PRO A 26 -1.71 8.95 -5.81
CA PRO A 26 -1.95 9.16 -7.23
C PRO A 26 -1.43 8.01 -8.11
N ASN A 27 -2.24 7.57 -9.07
CA ASN A 27 -1.87 6.50 -10.00
C ASN A 27 -0.62 6.87 -10.82
N GLY A 28 -0.60 8.06 -11.41
CA GLY A 28 0.56 8.58 -12.15
C GLY A 28 0.56 8.28 -13.66
N ASN A 29 -0.37 7.47 -14.15
CA ASN A 29 -0.46 7.15 -15.58
C ASN A 29 -1.22 8.20 -16.40
N PRO A 30 -0.88 8.43 -17.67
CA PRO A 30 0.32 7.94 -18.35
C PRO A 30 1.61 8.63 -17.81
N PRO A 31 2.76 7.92 -17.75
CA PRO A 31 3.96 8.46 -17.09
C PRO A 31 4.66 9.59 -17.84
N ASP A 32 4.37 9.78 -19.11
CA ASP A 32 4.86 10.88 -19.96
C ASP A 32 4.07 12.20 -19.79
N THR A 33 3.15 12.26 -18.83
CA THR A 33 2.30 13.42 -18.53
C THR A 33 2.67 14.05 -17.17
N ALA A 34 2.06 15.20 -16.85
CA ALA A 34 2.21 15.84 -15.55
C ALA A 34 1.74 15.00 -14.35
N LYS A 35 1.01 13.88 -14.58
CA LYS A 35 0.50 12.99 -13.55
C LYS A 35 1.62 12.26 -12.83
N TYR A 36 2.66 11.82 -13.55
CA TYR A 36 3.75 11.08 -12.95
C TYR A 36 4.64 11.93 -12.03
N PRO A 37 5.13 13.12 -12.45
CA PRO A 37 5.79 14.04 -11.52
C PRO A 37 4.90 14.45 -10.33
N TYR A 38 3.59 14.57 -10.52
CA TYR A 38 2.66 14.83 -9.41
C TYR A 38 2.65 13.67 -8.41
N LYS A 39 2.61 12.40 -8.88
CA LYS A 39 2.71 11.21 -8.04
C LYS A 39 3.99 11.22 -7.19
N LEU A 40 5.14 11.46 -7.80
CA LEU A 40 6.43 11.46 -7.10
C LEU A 40 6.49 12.57 -6.03
N ARG A 41 6.04 13.79 -6.35
CA ARG A 41 5.96 14.88 -5.35
C ARG A 41 4.99 14.55 -4.21
N TRP A 42 3.91 13.82 -4.49
CA TRP A 42 2.99 13.37 -3.46
C TRP A 42 3.66 12.35 -2.53
N MET A 43 4.44 11.42 -3.08
CA MET A 43 5.22 10.44 -2.31
C MET A 43 6.28 11.13 -1.44
N ASP A 44 6.97 12.14 -1.95
CA ASP A 44 7.93 12.94 -1.17
C ASP A 44 7.24 13.61 0.04
N ARG A 45 6.04 14.17 -0.16
CA ARG A 45 5.25 14.77 0.94
C ARG A 45 4.78 13.73 1.95
N LEU A 46 4.35 12.55 1.49
CA LEU A 46 3.99 11.44 2.38
C LEU A 46 5.19 11.02 3.23
N SER A 47 6.37 10.90 2.62
CA SER A 47 7.60 10.54 3.32
C SER A 47 8.02 11.60 4.37
N ALA A 48 7.85 12.88 4.05
CA ALA A 48 8.10 13.96 5.00
C ALA A 48 7.13 13.89 6.20
N HIS A 49 5.84 13.72 5.94
CA HIS A 49 4.82 13.59 6.97
C HIS A 49 4.99 12.32 7.83
N ALA A 50 5.29 11.17 7.20
CA ALA A 50 5.57 9.92 7.91
C ALA A 50 6.77 10.09 8.88
N ARG A 51 7.80 10.83 8.47
CA ARG A 51 8.95 11.13 9.34
C ARG A 51 8.55 11.93 10.56
N GLU A 52 7.65 12.90 10.42
CA GLU A 52 7.12 13.69 11.54
C GLU A 52 6.29 12.80 12.49
N LEU A 53 5.47 11.89 11.95
CA LEU A 53 4.67 10.97 12.75
C LEU A 53 5.52 9.94 13.51
N LEU A 54 6.60 9.44 12.90
CA LEU A 54 7.49 8.46 13.53
C LEU A 54 8.21 9.03 14.77
N VAL A 55 8.44 10.34 14.83
CA VAL A 55 9.01 11.00 16.03
C VAL A 55 8.09 10.91 17.25
N LEU A 56 6.79 10.72 17.04
CA LEU A 56 5.82 10.58 18.14
C LEU A 56 5.92 9.23 18.87
N GLU A 57 6.62 8.26 18.29
CA GLU A 57 6.80 6.90 18.83
C GLU A 57 5.48 6.18 19.17
N GLU A 58 4.40 6.54 18.45
CA GLU A 58 3.08 5.94 18.58
C GLU A 58 2.92 4.73 17.64
N PRO A 59 2.07 3.75 17.98
CA PRO A 59 1.61 2.77 17.01
C PRO A 59 0.92 3.47 15.84
N LEU A 60 1.52 3.40 14.65
CA LEU A 60 1.06 4.03 13.42
C LEU A 60 0.82 2.98 12.34
N VAL A 61 -0.31 3.07 11.66
CA VAL A 61 -0.66 2.28 10.48
C VAL A 61 -0.95 3.22 9.31
N LEU A 62 -0.12 3.19 8.29
CA LEU A 62 -0.33 3.88 7.02
C LEU A 62 -0.92 2.87 6.02
N ALA A 63 -2.25 2.88 5.87
CA ALA A 63 -3.00 1.90 5.09
C ALA A 63 -3.57 2.51 3.80
N GLY A 64 -3.68 1.75 2.73
CA GLY A 64 -4.42 2.16 1.54
C GLY A 64 -3.84 1.70 0.21
N ASP A 65 -4.41 2.26 -0.86
CA ASP A 65 -3.93 2.08 -2.22
C ASP A 65 -2.76 3.06 -2.49
N TYR A 66 -1.58 2.49 -2.58
CA TYR A 66 -0.35 3.23 -2.89
C TYR A 66 -0.09 3.35 -4.39
N ASN A 67 -0.83 2.63 -5.23
CA ASN A 67 -0.55 2.56 -6.66
C ASN A 67 0.94 2.25 -6.96
N VAL A 68 1.55 1.38 -6.17
CA VAL A 68 2.95 0.94 -6.32
C VAL A 68 3.01 -0.57 -6.27
N ILE A 69 3.67 -1.15 -7.28
CA ILE A 69 4.11 -2.55 -7.29
C ILE A 69 5.56 -2.55 -6.79
N PRO A 70 5.85 -2.94 -5.53
CA PRO A 70 7.18 -2.78 -4.95
C PRO A 70 8.25 -3.65 -5.61
N GLU A 71 7.90 -4.91 -5.89
CA GLU A 71 8.83 -5.92 -6.39
C GLU A 71 8.22 -6.74 -7.54
N PRO A 72 9.03 -7.43 -8.37
CA PRO A 72 8.49 -8.28 -9.43
C PRO A 72 7.54 -9.37 -8.94
N ARG A 73 7.77 -9.91 -7.73
CA ARG A 73 6.89 -10.93 -7.11
C ARG A 73 5.49 -10.39 -6.73
N ASP A 74 5.34 -9.06 -6.73
CA ASP A 74 4.07 -8.38 -6.45
C ASP A 74 3.19 -8.22 -7.70
N ALA A 75 3.60 -8.78 -8.83
CA ALA A 75 2.82 -8.82 -10.07
C ALA A 75 2.87 -10.21 -10.68
N ALA A 76 1.72 -10.67 -11.22
CA ALA A 76 1.64 -11.95 -11.92
C ALA A 76 2.48 -11.95 -13.22
N ARG A 77 2.58 -10.78 -13.85
CA ARG A 77 3.30 -10.56 -15.11
C ARG A 77 4.09 -9.25 -15.02
N PRO A 78 5.21 -9.22 -14.28
CA PRO A 78 5.96 -7.98 -14.04
C PRO A 78 6.46 -7.33 -15.33
N GLU A 79 6.74 -8.11 -16.38
CA GLU A 79 7.14 -7.61 -17.68
C GLU A 79 6.09 -6.70 -18.36
N ALA A 80 4.83 -6.87 -18.03
CA ALA A 80 3.75 -6.04 -18.56
C ALA A 80 3.71 -4.64 -17.91
N TRP A 81 4.40 -4.43 -16.80
CA TRP A 81 4.35 -3.21 -16.00
C TRP A 81 5.61 -2.34 -16.10
N VAL A 82 6.64 -2.78 -16.85
CA VAL A 82 7.96 -2.09 -16.87
C VAL A 82 7.90 -0.63 -17.35
N HIS A 83 6.85 -0.25 -18.08
CA HIS A 83 6.62 1.12 -18.56
C HIS A 83 5.45 1.80 -17.84
N ASP A 84 4.86 1.16 -16.83
CA ASP A 84 3.73 1.67 -16.08
C ASP A 84 4.18 2.49 -14.85
N ALA A 85 3.48 3.58 -14.55
CA ALA A 85 3.77 4.45 -13.40
C ALA A 85 3.77 3.72 -12.05
N LEU A 86 3.08 2.57 -11.94
CA LEU A 86 3.04 1.76 -10.73
C LEU A 86 4.33 0.98 -10.50
N PHE A 87 5.13 0.73 -11.54
CA PHE A 87 6.30 -0.15 -11.49
C PHE A 87 7.61 0.50 -11.94
N LEU A 88 7.58 1.75 -12.43
CA LEU A 88 8.79 2.47 -12.82
C LEU A 88 9.82 2.49 -11.67
N PRO A 89 11.13 2.45 -11.99
CA PRO A 89 12.21 2.43 -10.99
C PRO A 89 12.10 3.55 -9.96
N GLN A 90 11.72 4.77 -10.37
CA GLN A 90 11.58 5.93 -9.48
C GLN A 90 10.42 5.74 -8.49
N THR A 91 9.28 5.18 -8.93
CA THR A 91 8.15 4.85 -8.05
C THR A 91 8.55 3.84 -6.99
N ARG A 92 9.22 2.76 -7.41
CA ARG A 92 9.69 1.72 -6.50
C ARG A 92 10.77 2.23 -5.54
N SER A 93 11.66 3.10 -6.02
CA SER A 93 12.67 3.74 -5.17
C SER A 93 12.02 4.66 -4.12
N ALA A 94 11.04 5.47 -4.52
CA ALA A 94 10.32 6.35 -3.59
C ALA A 94 9.55 5.53 -2.52
N PHE A 95 8.94 4.40 -2.90
CA PHE A 95 8.29 3.50 -1.94
C PHE A 95 9.30 2.88 -0.97
N ARG A 96 10.44 2.38 -1.45
CA ARG A 96 11.51 1.87 -0.58
C ARG A 96 12.01 2.92 0.38
N SER A 97 12.25 4.15 -0.11
CA SER A 97 12.69 5.26 0.76
C SER A 97 11.67 5.59 1.85
N LEU A 98 10.37 5.40 1.59
CA LEU A 98 9.33 5.53 2.62
C LEU A 98 9.44 4.40 3.66
N VAL A 99 9.59 3.16 3.23
CA VAL A 99 9.78 2.00 4.12
C VAL A 99 11.07 2.14 4.93
N ASP A 100 12.17 2.59 4.30
CA ASP A 100 13.48 2.79 4.92
C ASP A 100 13.50 3.89 6.01
N LEU A 101 12.40 4.63 6.21
CA LEU A 101 12.23 5.50 7.39
C LEU A 101 12.10 4.72 8.71
N GLY A 102 12.00 3.41 8.64
CA GLY A 102 11.76 2.51 9.77
C GLY A 102 10.36 1.91 9.78
N LEU A 103 9.63 2.04 8.67
CA LEU A 103 8.31 1.39 8.52
C LEU A 103 8.47 -0.08 8.12
N THR A 104 7.50 -0.89 8.53
CA THR A 104 7.41 -2.32 8.18
C THR A 104 6.22 -2.56 7.25
N ASP A 105 6.44 -3.16 6.08
CA ASP A 105 5.36 -3.71 5.25
C ASP A 105 4.77 -4.93 5.97
N ALA A 106 3.59 -4.79 6.53
CA ALA A 106 2.95 -5.80 7.38
C ALA A 106 2.79 -7.14 6.67
N LEU A 107 2.39 -7.13 5.39
CA LEU A 107 2.24 -8.37 4.64
C LEU A 107 3.58 -9.07 4.43
N ARG A 108 4.63 -8.32 4.11
CA ARG A 108 5.97 -8.88 3.88
C ARG A 108 6.66 -9.30 5.18
N ALA A 109 6.29 -8.73 6.33
CA ALA A 109 6.70 -9.24 7.63
C ALA A 109 6.10 -10.62 7.96
N CYS A 110 4.90 -10.91 7.42
CA CYS A 110 4.20 -12.18 7.65
C CYS A 110 4.47 -13.25 6.58
N SER A 111 4.81 -12.85 5.33
CA SER A 111 4.98 -13.78 4.21
C SER A 111 5.89 -13.25 3.11
N ASP A 112 6.81 -14.10 2.68
CA ASP A 112 7.68 -13.88 1.53
C ASP A 112 7.14 -14.45 0.21
N GLU A 113 5.95 -15.05 0.23
CA GLU A 113 5.36 -15.69 -0.94
C GLU A 113 5.08 -14.69 -2.07
N SER A 114 5.18 -15.16 -3.31
CA SER A 114 4.68 -14.47 -4.48
C SER A 114 3.19 -14.73 -4.68
N GLY A 115 2.52 -13.89 -5.49
CA GLY A 115 1.10 -14.11 -5.79
C GLY A 115 0.12 -13.55 -4.74
N LEU A 116 0.63 -12.76 -3.80
CA LEU A 116 -0.17 -12.09 -2.78
C LEU A 116 -0.75 -10.78 -3.34
N TYR A 117 -1.68 -10.90 -4.29
CA TYR A 117 -2.25 -9.75 -4.99
C TYR A 117 -3.44 -9.16 -4.25
N THR A 118 -3.64 -7.84 -4.44
CA THR A 118 -4.76 -7.08 -3.85
C THR A 118 -5.69 -6.49 -4.91
N PHE A 119 -5.27 -6.48 -6.18
CA PHE A 119 -5.98 -5.90 -7.31
C PHE A 119 -5.98 -6.84 -8.52
N TRP A 120 -7.13 -6.93 -9.21
CA TRP A 120 -7.30 -7.60 -10.51
C TRP A 120 -8.21 -6.76 -11.41
N ASP A 121 -7.68 -6.26 -12.52
CA ASP A 121 -8.46 -5.51 -13.50
C ASP A 121 -9.76 -6.25 -13.87
N TYR A 122 -10.81 -5.51 -14.19
CA TYR A 122 -12.05 -6.07 -14.71
C TYR A 122 -11.90 -6.63 -16.13
N GLN A 123 -10.88 -6.19 -16.87
CA GLN A 123 -10.66 -6.50 -18.26
C GLN A 123 -9.83 -7.78 -18.46
N ALA A 124 -9.86 -8.29 -19.70
CA ALA A 124 -9.03 -9.40 -20.18
C ALA A 124 -9.11 -10.69 -19.35
N GLY A 125 -10.13 -10.85 -18.50
CA GLY A 125 -10.27 -12.01 -17.62
C GLY A 125 -9.14 -12.08 -16.58
N ALA A 126 -8.69 -10.94 -16.07
CA ALA A 126 -7.56 -10.89 -15.14
C ALA A 126 -7.81 -11.70 -13.88
N TRP A 127 -9.02 -11.64 -13.31
CA TRP A 127 -9.40 -12.44 -12.14
C TRP A 127 -9.32 -13.95 -12.41
N GLN A 128 -9.95 -14.43 -13.50
CA GLN A 128 -9.99 -15.85 -13.86
C GLN A 128 -8.60 -16.43 -14.15
N LYS A 129 -7.70 -15.60 -14.68
CA LYS A 129 -6.30 -15.96 -14.97
C LYS A 129 -5.37 -15.74 -13.78
N ASN A 130 -5.89 -15.25 -12.65
CA ASN A 130 -5.12 -14.79 -11.50
C ASN A 130 -4.00 -13.78 -11.90
N ASN A 131 -4.27 -12.95 -12.91
CA ASN A 131 -3.35 -11.90 -13.36
C ASN A 131 -3.55 -10.64 -12.50
N GLY A 132 -3.06 -10.71 -11.26
CA GLY A 132 -3.20 -9.67 -10.25
C GLY A 132 -1.90 -8.94 -9.96
N ILE A 133 -2.01 -7.88 -9.17
CA ILE A 133 -0.89 -7.09 -8.63
C ILE A 133 -1.18 -6.72 -7.16
N ARG A 134 -0.13 -6.46 -6.40
CA ARG A 134 -0.22 -5.94 -5.03
C ARG A 134 0.11 -4.46 -5.04
N ILE A 135 -0.89 -3.63 -4.77
CA ILE A 135 -0.78 -2.17 -4.74
C ILE A 135 -1.39 -1.53 -3.50
N ASP A 136 -2.11 -2.32 -2.70
CA ASP A 136 -2.62 -1.91 -1.41
C ASP A 136 -1.64 -2.39 -0.32
N HIS A 137 -1.18 -1.47 0.51
CA HIS A 137 -0.15 -1.73 1.51
C HIS A 137 -0.58 -1.24 2.89
N LEU A 138 -0.07 -1.93 3.92
CA LEU A 138 -0.19 -1.59 5.33
C LEU A 138 1.23 -1.40 5.87
N LEU A 139 1.66 -0.15 6.02
CA LEU A 139 2.97 0.18 6.55
C LEU A 139 2.85 0.52 8.04
N LEU A 140 3.61 -0.16 8.87
CA LEU A 140 3.55 -0.07 10.33
C LEU A 140 4.77 0.66 10.88
N SER A 141 4.58 1.56 11.87
CA SER A 141 5.70 2.04 12.69
C SER A 141 6.32 0.89 13.49
N PRO A 142 7.54 1.03 14.04
CA PRO A 142 8.14 0.01 14.91
C PRO A 142 7.19 -0.40 16.05
N GLN A 143 6.53 0.57 16.69
CA GLN A 143 5.60 0.33 17.79
C GLN A 143 4.36 -0.48 17.37
N ALA A 144 3.90 -0.31 16.12
CA ALA A 144 2.82 -1.13 15.56
C ALA A 144 3.33 -2.49 15.08
N ALA A 145 4.53 -2.55 14.49
CA ALA A 145 5.14 -3.78 14.03
C ALA A 145 5.44 -4.77 15.16
N ASP A 146 5.86 -4.26 16.33
CA ASP A 146 6.05 -5.09 17.54
C ASP A 146 4.75 -5.75 18.05
N ARG A 147 3.61 -5.24 17.59
CA ARG A 147 2.26 -5.74 17.94
C ARG A 147 1.59 -6.53 16.83
N LEU A 148 2.28 -6.74 15.71
CA LEU A 148 1.75 -7.44 14.56
C LEU A 148 1.49 -8.92 14.88
N GLU A 149 0.25 -9.37 14.75
CA GLU A 149 -0.12 -10.78 14.90
C GLU A 149 -0.27 -11.46 13.53
N THR A 150 -1.03 -10.83 12.62
CA THR A 150 -1.26 -11.40 11.28
C THR A 150 -1.70 -10.35 10.28
N THR A 151 -1.61 -10.71 8.99
CA THR A 151 -2.18 -9.96 7.87
C THR A 151 -3.00 -10.89 6.99
N VAL A 152 -4.12 -10.39 6.45
CA VAL A 152 -5.00 -11.16 5.58
C VAL A 152 -5.37 -10.37 4.33
N ILE A 153 -5.19 -10.98 3.17
CA ILE A 153 -5.78 -10.52 1.91
C ILE A 153 -7.10 -11.27 1.72
N HIS A 154 -8.21 -10.53 1.74
CA HIS A 154 -9.55 -11.12 1.67
C HIS A 154 -9.93 -11.44 0.21
N LYS A 155 -9.12 -12.27 -0.45
CA LYS A 155 -9.22 -12.60 -1.88
C LYS A 155 -10.60 -13.10 -2.30
N ALA A 156 -11.31 -13.83 -1.42
CA ALA A 156 -12.64 -14.37 -1.71
C ALA A 156 -13.66 -13.27 -2.05
N MET A 157 -13.47 -12.04 -1.57
CA MET A 157 -14.37 -10.92 -1.87
C MET A 157 -14.34 -10.52 -3.36
N ARG A 158 -13.26 -10.83 -4.09
CA ARG A 158 -13.19 -10.59 -5.55
C ARG A 158 -14.12 -11.52 -6.36
N ALA A 159 -14.60 -12.61 -5.77
CA ALA A 159 -15.51 -13.56 -6.41
C ALA A 159 -17.00 -13.29 -6.12
N LEU A 160 -17.32 -12.24 -5.36
CA LEU A 160 -18.70 -11.85 -5.06
C LEU A 160 -19.42 -11.28 -6.29
N GLU A 161 -20.74 -11.11 -6.20
CA GLU A 161 -21.52 -10.41 -7.23
C GLU A 161 -21.13 -8.92 -7.27
N LYS A 162 -20.78 -8.41 -8.46
CA LYS A 162 -20.33 -7.02 -8.68
C LYS A 162 -19.23 -6.57 -7.73
N PRO A 163 -18.11 -7.30 -7.61
CA PRO A 163 -17.06 -7.00 -6.67
C PRO A 163 -16.25 -5.77 -7.11
N SER A 164 -15.53 -5.16 -6.19
CA SER A 164 -14.43 -4.23 -6.54
C SER A 164 -13.31 -4.96 -7.28
N ASP A 165 -12.51 -4.23 -8.04
CA ASP A 165 -11.24 -4.69 -8.62
C ASP A 165 -10.13 -4.82 -7.57
N HIS A 166 -10.27 -4.13 -6.41
CA HIS A 166 -9.48 -4.37 -5.21
C HIS A 166 -10.17 -5.33 -4.25
N VAL A 167 -9.39 -5.97 -3.39
CA VAL A 167 -9.88 -6.72 -2.22
C VAL A 167 -9.39 -6.06 -0.93
N PRO A 168 -10.16 -6.18 0.17
CA PRO A 168 -9.70 -5.69 1.47
C PRO A 168 -8.43 -6.41 1.91
N VAL A 169 -7.55 -5.65 2.57
CA VAL A 169 -6.39 -6.16 3.29
C VAL A 169 -6.55 -5.73 4.74
N SER A 170 -6.36 -6.64 5.68
CA SER A 170 -6.41 -6.36 7.11
C SER A 170 -5.11 -6.72 7.80
N VAL A 171 -4.87 -6.04 8.91
CA VAL A 171 -3.80 -6.33 9.86
C VAL A 171 -4.40 -6.45 11.25
N ASP A 172 -4.00 -7.46 12.00
CA ASP A 172 -4.37 -7.62 13.39
C ASP A 172 -3.18 -7.25 14.27
N LEU A 173 -3.41 -6.31 15.20
CA LEU A 173 -2.43 -5.82 16.15
C LEU A 173 -2.90 -6.15 17.57
N LYS A 174 -2.01 -6.69 18.39
CA LYS A 174 -2.25 -6.90 19.82
C LYS A 174 -1.98 -5.60 20.60
N LEU A 175 -3.05 -4.88 20.95
CA LEU A 175 -3.00 -3.57 21.62
C LEU A 175 -3.18 -3.71 23.13
#